data_b513412f26a9d9a25cfcfaa0d2c054b4
#
_entry.id   b513412f26a9d9a25cfcfaa0d2c054b4
#
_cell.length_a   1.000
_cell.length_b   1.000
_cell.length_c   1.000
_cell.angle_alpha   90.00
_cell.angle_beta   90.00
_cell.angle_gamma   90.00
#
_symmetry.space_group_name_H-M   'P 1'
#
loop_
_entity.id
_entity.type
_entity.pdbx_description
1 polymer ?
#
loop_
_entity_poly.entity_id
_entity_poly.type
_entity_poly.pdbx_seq_one_letter_code
_entity_poly.pdbx_strand_id
1 'polypeptide(L)'
;MLSMGLGMIDPDNPLTALNNKLHQSDIYNGFQMGVSMLSSFSGAASQNMACFIAGTMVLTTAGLVAIERLKAGDVVISTNPDTLETASKTVLETYVRKVDKLVHLTINGEEIVTTDNHPFYVQGRGFINAGSLLVGDKLISVNGEDLVIVKFFIEETAESVSVYNFQVEDYHTYFVGECAVWVHNAECIVRKNGEIEITDWEGYPKGGPKPDGKLKLLEGEEYTKARKSANSENAQIHRQNPELKGKQIHEVHPVKFSGSPTNHSNKIALTQSEHAKYTKFWKRIQAQAKNQMK
;
A
#
# COMPACT_ATOMS: atom_id res chain seq x y z
N MET A 1 13.84 28.62 11.09
CA MET A 1 14.07 29.42 9.89
C MET A 1 14.15 28.49 8.68
N LEU A 2 13.06 27.74 8.39
CA LEU A 2 12.98 26.72 7.32
C LEU A 2 11.53 26.65 6.78
N SER A 3 10.99 27.78 6.32
CA SER A 3 9.67 27.82 5.68
C SER A 3 9.68 28.55 4.33
N MET A 4 10.81 28.61 3.64
CA MET A 4 10.94 29.40 2.41
C MET A 4 10.94 28.57 1.10
N GLY A 5 10.60 27.30 1.11
CA GLY A 5 10.65 26.46 -0.10
C GLY A 5 9.34 26.24 -0.84
N LEU A 6 8.19 26.42 -0.19
CA LEU A 6 6.87 26.08 -0.77
C LEU A 6 6.06 27.29 -1.27
N GLY A 7 6.59 28.49 -1.21
CA GLY A 7 5.87 29.73 -1.55
C GLY A 7 5.88 30.14 -3.02
N MET A 8 6.45 29.36 -3.93
CA MET A 8 6.57 29.72 -5.36
C MET A 8 5.91 28.74 -6.33
N ILE A 9 5.03 27.87 -5.86
CA ILE A 9 4.35 26.89 -6.69
C ILE A 9 2.88 27.28 -6.79
N ASP A 10 2.38 27.34 -8.01
CA ASP A 10 1.04 27.66 -8.48
C ASP A 10 0.01 28.04 -7.38
N PRO A 11 -0.40 29.33 -7.26
CA PRO A 11 -1.34 29.78 -6.24
C PRO A 11 -2.72 29.12 -6.32
N ASP A 12 -3.06 28.50 -7.44
CA ASP A 12 -4.35 27.84 -7.68
C ASP A 12 -4.32 26.34 -7.36
N ASN A 13 -3.17 25.79 -6.95
CA ASN A 13 -3.08 24.41 -6.50
C ASN A 13 -3.78 24.26 -5.12
N PRO A 14 -4.76 23.33 -4.99
CA PRO A 14 -5.48 23.09 -3.73
C PRO A 14 -4.55 22.80 -2.54
N LEU A 15 -3.38 22.22 -2.77
CA LEU A 15 -2.39 21.92 -1.74
C LEU A 15 -1.62 23.18 -1.29
N THR A 16 -1.38 24.12 -2.19
CA THR A 16 -0.81 25.43 -1.86
C THR A 16 -1.79 26.21 -0.99
N ALA A 17 -3.07 26.17 -1.32
CA ALA A 17 -4.13 26.79 -0.52
C ALA A 17 -4.29 26.11 0.86
N LEU A 18 -4.15 24.79 0.93
CA LEU A 18 -4.17 24.02 2.18
C LEU A 18 -2.95 24.35 3.04
N ASN A 19 -1.75 24.38 2.47
CA ASN A 19 -0.51 24.76 3.15
C ASN A 19 -0.59 26.18 3.72
N ASN A 20 -1.10 27.14 2.95
CA ASN A 20 -1.28 28.52 3.39
C ASN A 20 -2.31 28.65 4.53
N LYS A 21 -3.39 27.85 4.51
CA LYS A 21 -4.34 27.76 5.62
C LYS A 21 -3.74 27.15 6.89
N LEU A 22 -2.87 26.14 6.75
CA LEU A 22 -2.20 25.48 7.86
C LEU A 22 -1.24 26.43 8.60
N HIS A 23 -0.51 27.27 7.87
CA HIS A 23 0.40 28.28 8.47
C HIS A 23 -0.33 29.46 9.12
N GLN A 24 -1.63 29.65 8.87
CA GLN A 24 -2.46 30.70 9.47
C GLN A 24 -3.30 30.24 10.67
N SER A 25 -3.27 28.95 11.03
CA SER A 25 -4.08 28.43 12.12
C SER A 25 -3.34 28.52 13.46
N ASP A 26 -4.00 29.07 14.47
CA ASP A 26 -3.51 29.14 15.86
C ASP A 26 -3.22 27.76 16.49
N ILE A 27 -3.64 26.68 15.85
CA ILE A 27 -3.38 25.30 16.22
C ILE A 27 -1.89 24.94 16.00
N TYR A 28 -1.23 25.55 15.02
CA TYR A 28 0.19 25.33 14.73
C TYR A 28 1.11 25.83 15.87
N ASN A 29 0.73 26.90 16.55
CA ASN A 29 1.52 27.50 17.64
C ASN A 29 1.28 26.86 19.03
N GLY A 30 0.21 26.12 19.22
CA GLY A 30 -0.16 25.49 20.51
C GLY A 30 0.48 24.13 20.79
N PHE A 31 1.08 23.48 19.79
CA PHE A 31 1.50 22.06 19.90
C PHE A 31 2.99 21.86 20.26
N GLN A 32 3.73 22.95 20.53
CA GLN A 32 5.16 22.88 20.92
C GLN A 32 5.36 22.52 22.42
N MET A 33 4.32 22.33 23.22
CA MET A 33 4.48 21.93 24.63
C MET A 33 3.89 20.55 24.89
N GLY A 34 4.79 19.60 24.92
CA GLY A 34 4.85 18.42 25.77
C GLY A 34 3.58 17.60 25.98
N VAL A 35 3.47 16.46 25.34
CA VAL A 35 2.96 15.26 26.04
C VAL A 35 3.73 14.04 25.54
N SER A 36 4.56 13.48 26.41
CA SER A 36 5.02 12.09 26.29
C SER A 36 3.80 11.18 26.50
N MET A 37 3.04 10.91 25.47
CA MET A 37 2.11 9.79 25.47
C MET A 37 2.74 8.64 24.70
N LEU A 38 3.02 7.55 25.41
CA LEU A 38 3.20 6.24 24.80
C LEU A 38 1.97 6.02 23.90
N SER A 39 2.15 6.18 22.60
CA SER A 39 1.17 5.73 21.62
C SER A 39 1.10 4.21 21.75
N SER A 40 -0.04 3.70 22.17
CA SER A 40 -0.33 2.27 22.16
C SER A 40 -0.41 1.86 20.70
N PHE A 41 0.66 1.25 20.16
CA PHE A 41 0.60 0.59 18.86
C PHE A 41 -0.34 -0.60 18.98
N SER A 42 -1.42 -0.60 18.20
CA SER A 42 -2.41 -1.67 18.18
C SER A 42 -2.14 -2.57 16.97
N GLY A 43 -1.54 -3.70 17.20
CA GLY A 43 -1.37 -4.75 16.19
C GLY A 43 0.05 -5.31 16.13
N ALA A 44 0.17 -6.64 16.06
CA ALA A 44 1.43 -7.30 15.73
C ALA A 44 1.65 -7.16 14.22
N ALA A 45 2.60 -6.32 13.82
CA ALA A 45 2.98 -6.21 12.41
C ALA A 45 3.45 -7.57 11.87
N SER A 46 3.01 -7.91 10.65
CA SER A 46 3.60 -9.03 9.92
C SER A 46 5.12 -8.83 9.79
N GLN A 47 5.90 -9.90 9.95
CA GLN A 47 7.37 -9.84 9.87
C GLN A 47 7.89 -9.31 8.52
N ASN A 48 7.04 -9.23 7.49
CA ASN A 48 7.39 -8.78 6.15
C ASN A 48 6.67 -7.48 5.74
N MET A 49 6.07 -6.74 6.67
CA MET A 49 5.43 -5.45 6.35
C MET A 49 6.49 -4.43 5.94
N ALA A 50 6.21 -3.65 4.88
CA ALA A 50 7.00 -2.50 4.48
C ALA A 50 6.97 -1.42 5.56
N CYS A 51 8.11 -0.80 5.91
CA CYS A 51 8.20 0.13 7.03
C CYS A 51 9.31 1.17 6.81
N PHE A 52 9.24 2.26 7.59
CA PHE A 52 10.29 3.28 7.72
C PHE A 52 10.88 3.30 9.12
N ILE A 53 12.08 3.86 9.29
CA ILE A 53 12.68 4.11 10.61
C ILE A 53 11.94 5.23 11.34
N ALA A 54 12.14 5.30 12.67
CA ALA A 54 11.70 6.45 13.46
C ALA A 54 12.29 7.76 12.93
N GLY A 55 11.56 8.85 13.08
CA GLY A 55 11.94 10.18 12.56
C GLY A 55 11.60 10.39 11.08
N THR A 56 11.19 9.37 10.32
CA THR A 56 10.70 9.58 8.96
C THR A 56 9.44 10.45 9.01
N MET A 57 9.50 11.61 8.35
CA MET A 57 8.39 12.55 8.33
C MET A 57 7.30 12.09 7.37
N VAL A 58 6.04 12.21 7.78
CA VAL A 58 4.85 11.89 6.98
C VAL A 58 4.04 13.15 6.77
N LEU A 59 3.58 13.38 5.55
CA LEU A 59 2.75 14.54 5.22
C LEU A 59 1.30 14.30 5.69
N THR A 60 0.88 15.12 6.67
CA THR A 60 -0.47 15.11 7.24
C THR A 60 -1.20 16.42 6.92
N THR A 61 -2.48 16.50 7.23
CA THR A 61 -3.24 17.75 7.15
C THR A 61 -2.77 18.80 8.16
N ALA A 62 -2.02 18.41 9.19
CA ALA A 62 -1.44 19.31 10.19
C ALA A 62 0.04 19.65 9.91
N GLY A 63 0.58 19.26 8.74
CA GLY A 63 2.00 19.40 8.38
C GLY A 63 2.75 18.08 8.52
N LEU A 64 4.08 18.13 8.58
CA LEU A 64 4.93 16.96 8.71
C LEU A 64 4.94 16.41 10.14
N VAL A 65 4.65 15.13 10.29
CA VAL A 65 4.63 14.41 11.57
C VAL A 65 5.53 13.19 11.49
N ALA A 66 6.39 12.96 12.47
CA ALA A 66 7.24 11.78 12.53
C ALA A 66 6.38 10.50 12.63
N ILE A 67 6.74 9.48 11.83
CA ILE A 67 5.93 8.27 11.62
C ILE A 67 5.59 7.53 12.93
N GLU A 68 6.51 7.50 13.87
CA GLU A 68 6.31 6.87 15.19
C GLU A 68 5.33 7.61 16.10
N ARG A 69 4.94 8.83 15.73
CA ARG A 69 3.95 9.64 16.47
C ARG A 69 2.54 9.54 15.91
N LEU A 70 2.40 8.97 14.73
CA LEU A 70 1.08 8.76 14.12
C LEU A 70 0.28 7.73 14.92
N LYS A 71 -1.03 7.92 14.95
CA LYS A 71 -1.99 7.03 15.61
C LYS A 71 -3.26 6.90 14.78
N ALA A 72 -4.04 5.87 15.03
CA ALA A 72 -5.36 5.71 14.43
C ALA A 72 -6.24 6.95 14.68
N GLY A 73 -6.88 7.44 13.62
CA GLY A 73 -7.67 8.67 13.59
C GLY A 73 -6.91 9.91 13.11
N ASP A 74 -5.58 9.89 13.03
CA ASP A 74 -4.82 10.97 12.38
C ASP A 74 -5.15 11.02 10.88
N VAL A 75 -4.93 12.17 10.25
CA VAL A 75 -5.29 12.39 8.85
C VAL A 75 -4.05 12.74 8.03
N VAL A 76 -3.75 11.89 7.04
CA VAL A 76 -2.61 12.05 6.13
C VAL A 76 -3.06 12.49 4.74
N ILE A 77 -2.15 13.07 3.96
CA ILE A 77 -2.36 13.33 2.54
C ILE A 77 -2.07 12.05 1.75
N SER A 78 -2.99 11.68 0.87
CA SER A 78 -2.93 10.45 0.10
C SER A 78 -3.40 10.68 -1.33
N THR A 79 -2.82 9.98 -2.29
CA THR A 79 -3.20 10.05 -3.71
C THR A 79 -3.70 8.69 -4.18
N ASN A 80 -4.87 8.68 -4.82
CA ASN A 80 -5.42 7.48 -5.43
C ASN A 80 -4.55 7.04 -6.60
N PRO A 81 -3.97 5.82 -6.60
CA PRO A 81 -3.08 5.39 -7.67
C PRO A 81 -3.77 5.16 -9.02
N ASP A 82 -5.09 4.96 -9.03
CA ASP A 82 -5.88 4.72 -10.25
C ASP A 82 -6.33 6.03 -10.90
N THR A 83 -6.76 7.02 -10.08
CA THR A 83 -7.38 8.28 -10.58
C THR A 83 -6.45 9.49 -10.47
N LEU A 84 -5.34 9.36 -9.73
CA LEU A 84 -4.41 10.44 -9.37
C LEU A 84 -5.07 11.58 -8.55
N GLU A 85 -6.23 11.33 -7.98
CA GLU A 85 -6.89 12.25 -7.07
C GLU A 85 -6.17 12.28 -5.73
N THR A 86 -5.78 13.45 -5.27
CA THR A 86 -5.17 13.67 -3.96
C THR A 86 -6.23 14.15 -2.96
N ALA A 87 -6.29 13.49 -1.80
CA ALA A 87 -7.24 13.80 -0.74
C ALA A 87 -6.65 13.51 0.64
N SER A 88 -7.29 14.03 1.67
CA SER A 88 -7.00 13.65 3.04
C SER A 88 -7.66 12.31 3.37
N LYS A 89 -6.91 11.39 4.02
CA LYS A 89 -7.35 10.06 4.38
C LYS A 89 -6.99 9.73 5.82
N THR A 90 -7.83 8.94 6.47
CA THR A 90 -7.67 8.56 7.88
C THR A 90 -6.62 7.45 8.04
N VAL A 91 -5.78 7.57 9.05
CA VAL A 91 -4.95 6.46 9.54
C VAL A 91 -5.85 5.48 10.29
N LEU A 92 -5.94 4.24 9.81
CA LEU A 92 -6.82 3.22 10.40
C LEU A 92 -6.13 2.47 11.54
N GLU A 93 -4.85 2.14 11.37
CA GLU A 93 -4.06 1.37 12.32
C GLU A 93 -2.57 1.69 12.16
N THR A 94 -1.77 1.51 13.23
CA THR A 94 -0.32 1.70 13.22
C THR A 94 0.40 0.42 13.61
N TYR A 95 1.61 0.22 13.06
CA TYR A 95 2.39 -0.99 13.22
C TYR A 95 3.83 -0.68 13.58
N VAL A 96 4.46 -1.55 14.37
CA VAL A 96 5.88 -1.52 14.66
C VAL A 96 6.46 -2.94 14.57
N ARG A 97 7.65 -3.06 14.00
CA ARG A 97 8.42 -4.31 14.01
C ARG A 97 9.92 -4.02 14.10
N LYS A 98 10.72 -5.07 14.26
CA LYS A 98 12.19 -4.97 14.25
C LYS A 98 12.75 -5.61 12.98
N VAL A 99 13.79 -5.00 12.45
CA VAL A 99 14.53 -5.47 11.27
C VAL A 99 16.03 -5.36 11.51
N ASP A 100 16.78 -6.15 10.77
CA ASP A 100 18.25 -6.17 10.76
C ASP A 100 18.84 -5.70 9.42
N LYS A 101 17.96 -5.28 8.48
CA LYS A 101 18.34 -4.83 7.15
C LYS A 101 17.53 -3.61 6.74
N LEU A 102 18.22 -2.57 6.28
CA LEU A 102 17.65 -1.30 5.85
C LEU A 102 18.15 -0.92 4.45
N VAL A 103 17.33 -0.13 3.74
CA VAL A 103 17.65 0.51 2.47
C VAL A 103 17.73 2.01 2.70
N HIS A 104 18.84 2.61 2.33
CA HIS A 104 19.10 4.03 2.38
C HIS A 104 18.97 4.64 0.99
N LEU A 105 18.10 5.62 0.86
CA LEU A 105 17.85 6.38 -0.37
C LEU A 105 18.17 7.85 -0.12
N THR A 106 19.07 8.45 -0.92
CA THR A 106 19.19 9.90 -0.94
C THR A 106 18.38 10.44 -2.13
N ILE A 107 17.33 11.18 -1.83
CA ILE A 107 16.35 11.71 -2.79
C ILE A 107 16.40 13.23 -2.70
N ASN A 108 16.84 13.90 -3.78
CA ASN A 108 17.01 15.37 -3.81
C ASN A 108 17.79 15.96 -2.61
N GLY A 109 18.77 15.19 -2.07
CA GLY A 109 19.59 15.61 -0.93
C GLY A 109 19.06 15.23 0.45
N GLU A 110 17.84 14.73 0.54
CA GLU A 110 17.25 14.15 1.77
C GLU A 110 17.51 12.65 1.85
N GLU A 111 17.88 12.15 3.03
CA GLU A 111 18.01 10.71 3.26
C GLU A 111 16.70 10.12 3.80
N ILE A 112 16.18 9.12 3.10
CA ILE A 112 15.03 8.32 3.51
C ILE A 112 15.50 6.89 3.73
N VAL A 113 15.22 6.34 4.94
CA VAL A 113 15.62 4.99 5.33
C VAL A 113 14.39 4.12 5.52
N THR A 114 14.37 2.97 4.84
CA THR A 114 13.19 2.09 4.77
C THR A 114 13.58 0.61 4.68
N THR A 115 12.59 -0.27 4.73
CA THR A 115 12.77 -1.69 4.43
C THR A 115 12.80 -1.94 2.92
N ASP A 116 13.44 -3.01 2.48
CA ASP A 116 13.66 -3.33 1.06
C ASP A 116 12.38 -3.54 0.25
N ASN A 117 11.29 -3.90 0.89
CA ASN A 117 9.99 -4.19 0.30
C ASN A 117 9.02 -2.98 0.27
N HIS A 118 9.44 -1.79 0.69
CA HIS A 118 8.56 -0.60 0.68
C HIS A 118 8.40 -0.06 -0.75
N PRO A 119 7.14 0.07 -1.27
CA PRO A 119 6.92 0.51 -2.63
C PRO A 119 6.99 2.04 -2.76
N PHE A 120 7.82 2.54 -3.67
CA PHE A 120 7.94 3.93 -4.09
C PHE A 120 7.38 4.10 -5.50
N TYR A 121 6.68 5.18 -5.77
CA TYR A 121 6.18 5.45 -7.11
C TYR A 121 7.29 5.98 -8.01
N VAL A 122 7.65 5.21 -9.03
CA VAL A 122 8.64 5.57 -10.05
C VAL A 122 7.91 6.01 -11.31
N GLN A 123 8.27 7.17 -11.84
CA GLN A 123 7.69 7.72 -13.06
C GLN A 123 7.78 6.73 -14.24
N GLY A 124 6.66 6.43 -14.87
CA GLY A 124 6.57 5.49 -16.00
C GLY A 124 6.70 4.01 -15.65
N ARG A 125 6.96 3.66 -14.37
CA ARG A 125 7.10 2.25 -13.93
C ARG A 125 6.11 1.84 -12.83
N GLY A 126 5.42 2.83 -12.20
CA GLY A 126 4.52 2.57 -11.07
C GLY A 126 5.27 2.27 -9.77
N PHE A 127 4.62 1.57 -8.83
CA PHE A 127 5.20 1.26 -7.53
C PHE A 127 6.27 0.17 -7.63
N ILE A 128 7.48 0.51 -7.22
CA ILE A 128 8.69 -0.35 -7.22
C ILE A 128 9.21 -0.44 -5.79
N ASN A 129 9.53 -1.65 -5.33
CA ASN A 129 10.09 -1.87 -4.00
C ASN A 129 11.44 -1.17 -3.84
N ALA A 130 11.68 -0.61 -2.66
CA ALA A 130 12.91 0.14 -2.34
C ALA A 130 14.19 -0.62 -2.69
N GLY A 131 14.24 -1.94 -2.39
CA GLY A 131 15.38 -2.78 -2.73
C GLY A 131 15.63 -3.02 -4.22
N SER A 132 14.71 -2.59 -5.09
CA SER A 132 14.81 -2.70 -6.56
C SER A 132 14.94 -1.34 -7.25
N LEU A 133 15.06 -0.25 -6.49
CA LEU A 133 15.28 1.09 -7.01
C LEU A 133 16.75 1.27 -7.45
N LEU A 134 16.96 2.16 -8.40
CA LEU A 134 18.27 2.47 -8.95
C LEU A 134 18.59 3.96 -8.79
N VAL A 135 19.88 4.29 -8.67
CA VAL A 135 20.33 5.68 -8.80
C VAL A 135 19.95 6.21 -10.18
N GLY A 136 19.34 7.38 -10.21
CA GLY A 136 18.76 8.00 -11.41
C GLY A 136 17.27 7.71 -11.61
N ASP A 137 16.65 6.79 -10.87
CA ASP A 137 15.19 6.62 -10.89
C ASP A 137 14.52 7.95 -10.48
N LYS A 138 13.45 8.31 -11.19
CA LYS A 138 12.64 9.49 -10.95
C LYS A 138 11.39 9.07 -10.17
N LEU A 139 11.31 9.52 -8.93
CA LEU A 139 10.15 9.41 -8.07
C LEU A 139 9.25 10.65 -8.23
N ILE A 140 8.05 10.60 -7.67
CA ILE A 140 7.08 11.70 -7.78
C ILE A 140 6.79 12.26 -6.39
N SER A 141 6.81 13.61 -6.27
CA SER A 141 6.37 14.32 -5.06
C SER A 141 4.85 14.49 -5.03
N VAL A 142 4.34 14.95 -3.89
CA VAL A 142 2.92 15.34 -3.73
C VAL A 142 2.46 16.39 -4.75
N ASN A 143 3.37 17.23 -5.23
CA ASN A 143 3.09 18.27 -6.22
C ASN A 143 3.27 17.79 -7.67
N GLY A 144 3.61 16.51 -7.89
CA GLY A 144 3.90 15.97 -9.21
C GLY A 144 5.30 16.27 -9.74
N GLU A 145 6.20 16.79 -8.90
CA GLU A 145 7.58 17.10 -9.29
C GLU A 145 8.45 15.84 -9.33
N ASP A 146 9.41 15.83 -10.25
CA ASP A 146 10.40 14.76 -10.32
C ASP A 146 11.40 14.86 -9.15
N LEU A 147 11.51 13.78 -8.38
CA LEU A 147 12.48 13.59 -7.32
C LEU A 147 13.48 12.51 -7.74
N VAL A 148 14.77 12.84 -7.79
CA VAL A 148 15.79 11.92 -8.32
C VAL A 148 16.53 11.21 -7.18
N ILE A 149 16.66 9.89 -7.30
CA ILE A 149 17.52 9.09 -6.40
C ILE A 149 18.96 9.33 -6.79
N VAL A 150 19.74 9.98 -5.91
CA VAL A 150 21.16 10.29 -6.15
C VAL A 150 22.11 9.33 -5.44
N LYS A 151 21.63 8.60 -4.41
CA LYS A 151 22.41 7.58 -3.71
C LYS A 151 21.49 6.45 -3.25
N PHE A 152 22.01 5.23 -3.30
CA PHE A 152 21.36 4.01 -2.83
C PHE A 152 22.40 3.09 -2.20
N PHE A 153 22.10 2.54 -1.02
CA PHE A 153 22.84 1.42 -0.44
C PHE A 153 21.98 0.61 0.52
N ILE A 154 22.41 -0.59 0.80
CA ILE A 154 21.78 -1.51 1.76
C ILE A 154 22.69 -1.61 2.97
N GLU A 155 22.11 -1.49 4.17
CA GLU A 155 22.77 -1.67 5.45
C GLU A 155 22.25 -2.96 6.12
N GLU A 156 23.15 -3.81 6.55
CA GLU A 156 22.86 -4.86 7.52
C GLU A 156 23.24 -4.32 8.90
N THR A 157 22.26 -4.12 9.77
CA THR A 157 22.44 -3.48 11.06
C THR A 157 23.01 -4.46 12.09
N ALA A 158 23.95 -4.01 12.94
CA ALA A 158 24.54 -4.82 14.00
C ALA A 158 23.51 -5.22 15.08
N GLU A 159 22.50 -4.38 15.29
CA GLU A 159 21.37 -4.61 16.19
C GLU A 159 20.05 -4.37 15.46
N SER A 160 19.00 -5.06 15.91
CA SER A 160 17.66 -4.88 15.31
C SER A 160 17.12 -3.47 15.53
N VAL A 161 16.72 -2.81 14.45
CA VAL A 161 16.14 -1.46 14.43
C VAL A 161 14.61 -1.53 14.43
N SER A 162 13.98 -0.69 15.24
CA SER A 162 12.51 -0.54 15.21
C SER A 162 12.10 0.26 13.97
N VAL A 163 11.15 -0.28 13.21
CA VAL A 163 10.59 0.35 12.01
C VAL A 163 9.06 0.40 12.12
N TYR A 164 8.48 1.39 11.48
CA TYR A 164 7.09 1.83 11.64
C TYR A 164 6.35 1.84 10.32
N ASN A 165 5.06 1.54 10.36
CA ASN A 165 4.12 1.76 9.26
C ASN A 165 2.72 2.00 9.83
N PHE A 166 1.79 2.40 8.99
CA PHE A 166 0.39 2.60 9.33
C PHE A 166 -0.50 2.33 8.11
N GLN A 167 -1.74 1.95 8.35
CA GLN A 167 -2.72 1.73 7.29
C GLN A 167 -3.47 3.02 6.97
N VAL A 168 -3.59 3.34 5.68
CA VAL A 168 -4.33 4.50 5.17
C VAL A 168 -5.64 4.04 4.54
N GLU A 169 -6.74 4.70 4.89
CA GLU A 169 -8.06 4.48 4.34
C GLU A 169 -8.10 4.65 2.81
N ASP A 170 -8.87 3.81 2.12
CA ASP A 170 -9.19 3.83 0.67
C ASP A 170 -7.99 3.75 -0.29
N TYR A 171 -7.05 4.68 -0.22
CA TYR A 171 -6.03 4.87 -1.26
C TYR A 171 -4.75 4.08 -0.98
N HIS A 172 -4.50 3.68 0.27
CA HIS A 172 -3.32 2.91 0.70
C HIS A 172 -1.97 3.55 0.33
N THR A 173 -1.95 4.86 0.08
CA THR A 173 -0.76 5.63 -0.25
C THR A 173 -0.59 6.79 0.72
N TYR A 174 0.61 7.31 0.81
CA TYR A 174 0.94 8.51 1.56
C TYR A 174 2.26 9.11 1.07
N PHE A 175 2.70 10.18 1.70
CA PHE A 175 3.91 10.91 1.33
C PHE A 175 4.86 10.97 2.50
N VAL A 176 6.15 10.70 2.25
CA VAL A 176 7.21 10.69 3.26
C VAL A 176 8.36 11.62 2.90
N GLY A 177 9.08 12.06 3.93
CA GLY A 177 10.18 13.00 3.83
C GLY A 177 9.72 14.45 3.69
N GLU A 178 10.66 15.38 3.82
CA GLU A 178 10.40 16.80 3.57
C GLU A 178 10.09 17.05 2.10
N CYS A 179 10.69 16.25 1.21
CA CYS A 179 10.40 16.26 -0.23
C CYS A 179 9.04 15.63 -0.60
N ALA A 180 8.32 15.08 0.37
CA ALA A 180 6.99 14.46 0.22
C ALA A 180 6.94 13.44 -0.94
N VAL A 181 7.83 12.45 -0.94
CA VAL A 181 7.85 11.38 -1.95
C VAL A 181 6.68 10.43 -1.78
N TRP A 182 6.08 10.03 -2.89
CA TRP A 182 4.90 9.18 -2.93
C TRP A 182 5.24 7.72 -2.73
N VAL A 183 4.62 7.09 -1.70
CA VAL A 183 4.80 5.69 -1.32
C VAL A 183 3.46 4.98 -1.15
N HIS A 184 3.48 3.67 -1.09
CA HIS A 184 2.28 2.84 -1.00
C HIS A 184 2.39 1.84 0.15
N ASN A 185 1.30 1.61 0.87
CA ASN A 185 1.18 0.46 1.77
C ASN A 185 0.96 -0.81 0.95
N ALA A 186 1.84 -1.79 1.10
CA ALA A 186 1.66 -3.07 0.44
C ALA A 186 0.45 -3.82 1.03
N GLU A 187 -0.56 -4.11 0.19
CA GLU A 187 -1.75 -4.88 0.58
C GLU A 187 -1.48 -6.38 0.65
N CYS A 188 -0.40 -6.83 0.05
CA CYS A 188 0.07 -8.20 0.15
C CYS A 188 1.59 -8.28 0.17
N ILE A 189 2.09 -9.36 0.73
CA ILE A 189 3.52 -9.67 0.80
C ILE A 189 3.77 -11.00 0.09
N VAL A 190 4.76 -11.03 -0.77
CA VAL A 190 5.25 -12.27 -1.40
C VAL A 190 6.45 -12.79 -0.60
N ARG A 191 6.29 -13.97 0.00
CA ARG A 191 7.36 -14.65 0.74
C ARG A 191 8.38 -15.29 -0.21
N LYS A 192 9.60 -15.56 0.27
CA LYS A 192 10.67 -16.22 -0.51
C LYS A 192 10.25 -17.55 -1.15
N ASN A 193 9.30 -18.28 -0.57
CA ASN A 193 8.75 -19.52 -1.12
C ASN A 193 7.62 -19.30 -2.13
N GLY A 194 7.32 -18.04 -2.50
CA GLY A 194 6.26 -17.65 -3.42
C GLY A 194 4.85 -17.64 -2.81
N GLU A 195 4.72 -17.87 -1.49
CA GLU A 195 3.44 -17.68 -0.79
C GLU A 195 3.11 -16.19 -0.69
N ILE A 196 1.82 -15.87 -0.88
CA ILE A 196 1.29 -14.51 -0.79
C ILE A 196 0.47 -14.41 0.48
N GLU A 197 0.79 -13.43 1.31
CA GLU A 197 0.04 -13.06 2.49
C GLU A 197 -0.70 -11.74 2.21
N ILE A 198 -2.02 -11.71 2.42
CA ILE A 198 -2.80 -10.48 2.34
C ILE A 198 -2.66 -9.77 3.69
N THR A 199 -2.05 -8.62 3.68
CA THR A 199 -1.83 -7.77 4.87
C THR A 199 -2.96 -6.79 5.08
N ASP A 200 -3.67 -6.44 3.99
CA ASP A 200 -4.79 -5.53 4.00
C ASP A 200 -5.95 -6.07 3.15
N TRP A 201 -7.14 -6.15 3.74
CA TRP A 201 -8.37 -6.60 3.09
C TRP A 201 -9.31 -5.45 2.73
N GLU A 202 -8.85 -4.21 2.79
CA GLU A 202 -9.67 -3.08 2.38
C GLU A 202 -10.04 -3.17 0.90
N GLY A 203 -11.29 -2.76 0.59
CA GLY A 203 -11.84 -2.96 -0.74
C GLY A 203 -12.26 -4.40 -1.08
N TYR A 204 -11.99 -5.37 -0.20
CA TYR A 204 -12.65 -6.67 -0.28
C TYR A 204 -14.11 -6.54 0.17
N PRO A 205 -15.07 -7.21 -0.49
CA PRO A 205 -16.49 -7.07 -0.14
C PRO A 205 -16.76 -7.40 1.33
N LYS A 206 -17.37 -6.44 2.05
CA LYS A 206 -17.70 -6.59 3.49
C LYS A 206 -18.57 -7.83 3.73
N GLY A 207 -18.16 -8.68 4.66
CA GLY A 207 -18.87 -9.94 4.96
C GLY A 207 -18.71 -11.03 3.89
N GLY A 208 -17.97 -10.77 2.82
CA GLY A 208 -17.66 -11.80 1.83
C GLY A 208 -16.74 -12.89 2.39
N PRO A 209 -16.90 -14.15 1.93
CA PRO A 209 -16.06 -15.26 2.38
C PRO A 209 -14.61 -15.00 1.91
N LYS A 210 -13.67 -15.10 2.83
CA LYS A 210 -12.23 -15.02 2.54
C LYS A 210 -11.69 -16.40 2.20
N PRO A 211 -10.64 -16.49 1.35
CA PRO A 211 -10.02 -17.77 1.05
C PRO A 211 -9.34 -18.37 2.26
N ASP A 212 -9.48 -19.68 2.39
CA ASP A 212 -8.73 -20.48 3.35
C ASP A 212 -7.44 -21.00 2.70
N GLY A 213 -6.35 -21.06 3.49
CA GLY A 213 -5.08 -21.62 3.05
C GLY A 213 -4.15 -20.65 2.37
N LYS A 214 -3.08 -21.22 1.78
CA LYS A 214 -1.95 -20.47 1.23
C LYS A 214 -2.26 -19.98 -0.18
N LEU A 215 -2.04 -18.69 -0.41
CA LEU A 215 -2.16 -18.08 -1.72
C LEU A 215 -0.82 -18.18 -2.45
N LYS A 216 -0.85 -18.62 -3.72
CA LYS A 216 0.33 -18.64 -4.58
C LYS A 216 -0.08 -18.32 -6.02
N LEU A 217 0.64 -17.39 -6.65
CA LEU A 217 0.31 -16.98 -8.01
C LEU A 217 0.61 -18.08 -9.01
N LEU A 218 -0.40 -18.56 -9.72
CA LEU A 218 -0.25 -19.48 -10.85
C LEU A 218 0.03 -18.70 -12.13
N GLU A 219 0.97 -19.19 -12.94
CA GLU A 219 1.32 -18.59 -14.24
C GLU A 219 1.45 -19.64 -15.35
N GLY A 220 1.60 -19.16 -16.59
CA GLY A 220 1.83 -20.01 -17.75
C GLY A 220 0.80 -21.12 -17.94
N GLU A 221 1.29 -22.31 -18.23
CA GLU A 221 0.47 -23.50 -18.51
C GLU A 221 -0.32 -23.99 -17.29
N GLU A 222 0.27 -23.87 -16.09
CA GLU A 222 -0.39 -24.28 -14.84
C GLU A 222 -1.68 -23.48 -14.62
N TYR A 223 -1.61 -22.15 -14.76
CA TYR A 223 -2.79 -21.30 -14.68
C TYR A 223 -3.80 -21.63 -15.78
N THR A 224 -3.34 -21.81 -17.01
CA THR A 224 -4.22 -22.08 -18.15
C THR A 224 -5.00 -23.37 -17.96
N LYS A 225 -4.34 -24.44 -17.47
CA LYS A 225 -4.96 -25.73 -17.17
C LYS A 225 -5.99 -25.60 -16.04
N ALA A 226 -5.60 -24.95 -14.92
CA ALA A 226 -6.48 -24.74 -13.79
C ALA A 226 -7.71 -23.87 -14.16
N ARG A 227 -7.53 -22.80 -14.93
CA ARG A 227 -8.62 -21.95 -15.43
C ARG A 227 -9.59 -22.69 -16.36
N LYS A 228 -9.08 -23.56 -17.24
CA LYS A 228 -9.90 -24.40 -18.11
C LYS A 228 -10.78 -25.35 -17.28
N SER A 229 -10.21 -26.00 -16.27
CA SER A 229 -10.96 -26.88 -15.35
C SER A 229 -12.05 -26.11 -14.61
N ALA A 230 -11.73 -24.91 -14.07
CA ALA A 230 -12.70 -24.09 -13.38
C ALA A 230 -13.84 -23.62 -14.30
N ASN A 231 -13.55 -23.28 -15.55
CA ASN A 231 -14.58 -22.86 -16.51
C ASN A 231 -15.51 -24.03 -16.86
N SER A 232 -14.97 -25.24 -17.02
CA SER A 232 -15.78 -26.46 -17.25
C SER A 232 -16.71 -26.75 -16.08
N GLU A 233 -16.18 -26.65 -14.84
CA GLU A 233 -16.96 -26.84 -13.62
C GLU A 233 -18.05 -25.77 -13.46
N ASN A 234 -17.71 -24.49 -13.68
CA ASN A 234 -18.69 -23.40 -13.61
C ASN A 234 -19.83 -23.60 -14.62
N ALA A 235 -19.51 -24.06 -15.84
CA ALA A 235 -20.51 -24.39 -16.85
C ALA A 235 -21.40 -25.58 -16.41
N GLN A 236 -20.84 -26.57 -15.72
CA GLN A 236 -21.63 -27.69 -15.17
C GLN A 236 -22.55 -27.22 -14.05
N ILE A 237 -22.07 -26.38 -13.13
CA ILE A 237 -22.90 -25.79 -12.06
C ILE A 237 -24.10 -25.06 -12.67
N HIS A 238 -23.90 -24.23 -13.70
CA HIS A 238 -25.01 -23.54 -14.36
C HIS A 238 -26.01 -24.48 -15.04
N ARG A 239 -25.52 -25.57 -15.66
CA ARG A 239 -26.43 -26.58 -16.28
C ARG A 239 -27.27 -27.29 -15.24
N GLN A 240 -26.70 -27.56 -14.08
CA GLN A 240 -27.37 -28.28 -12.99
C GLN A 240 -28.31 -27.37 -12.15
N ASN A 241 -28.12 -26.07 -12.19
CA ASN A 241 -28.81 -25.06 -11.38
C ASN A 241 -29.37 -23.93 -12.25
N PRO A 242 -30.49 -24.13 -12.97
CA PRO A 242 -31.07 -23.13 -13.87
C PRO A 242 -31.45 -21.81 -13.17
N GLU A 243 -31.70 -21.84 -11.86
CA GLU A 243 -31.98 -20.66 -11.03
C GLU A 243 -30.80 -19.71 -10.91
N LEU A 244 -29.59 -20.16 -11.23
CA LEU A 244 -28.38 -19.31 -11.27
C LEU A 244 -28.23 -18.53 -12.60
N LYS A 245 -29.25 -18.57 -13.48
CA LYS A 245 -29.23 -17.81 -14.72
C LYS A 245 -28.99 -16.33 -14.46
N GLY A 246 -27.97 -15.74 -15.12
CA GLY A 246 -27.57 -14.34 -14.98
C GLY A 246 -26.61 -14.08 -13.80
N LYS A 247 -26.34 -15.06 -12.96
CA LYS A 247 -25.29 -14.98 -11.93
C LYS A 247 -23.94 -15.45 -12.47
N GLN A 248 -22.86 -15.00 -11.83
CA GLN A 248 -21.48 -15.44 -12.10
C GLN A 248 -21.00 -16.35 -10.97
N ILE A 249 -20.34 -17.44 -11.31
CA ILE A 249 -19.70 -18.32 -10.31
C ILE A 249 -18.33 -17.71 -9.98
N HIS A 250 -18.19 -17.32 -8.72
CA HIS A 250 -16.96 -16.76 -8.17
C HIS A 250 -16.20 -17.82 -7.38
N GLU A 251 -14.89 -17.93 -7.58
CA GLU A 251 -14.03 -18.72 -6.72
C GLU A 251 -13.59 -17.86 -5.51
N VAL A 252 -13.99 -18.27 -4.29
CA VAL A 252 -13.62 -17.60 -3.02
C VAL A 252 -12.10 -17.51 -2.89
N HIS A 253 -11.41 -18.64 -3.08
CA HIS A 253 -9.97 -18.70 -3.28
C HIS A 253 -9.72 -18.74 -4.79
N PRO A 254 -9.29 -17.63 -5.41
CA PRO A 254 -9.23 -17.56 -6.87
C PRO A 254 -8.26 -18.59 -7.46
N VAL A 255 -8.63 -19.18 -8.57
CA VAL A 255 -7.77 -20.12 -9.31
C VAL A 255 -6.43 -19.46 -9.67
N LYS A 256 -6.41 -18.15 -9.93
CA LYS A 256 -5.15 -17.40 -10.18
C LYS A 256 -4.20 -17.44 -8.99
N PHE A 257 -4.72 -17.61 -7.79
CA PHE A 257 -3.96 -17.70 -6.53
C PHE A 257 -3.91 -19.12 -5.97
N SER A 258 -3.93 -20.13 -6.82
CA SER A 258 -3.89 -21.57 -6.50
C SER A 258 -5.13 -22.15 -5.83
N GLY A 259 -6.27 -21.45 -5.84
CA GLY A 259 -7.55 -22.00 -5.38
C GLY A 259 -7.99 -23.20 -6.22
N SER A 260 -8.68 -24.15 -5.57
CA SER A 260 -9.17 -25.33 -6.25
C SER A 260 -10.15 -24.99 -7.37
N PRO A 261 -9.92 -25.41 -8.60
CA PRO A 261 -10.77 -25.10 -9.74
C PRO A 261 -12.12 -25.82 -9.73
N THR A 262 -12.22 -26.96 -9.04
CA THR A 262 -13.39 -27.87 -9.08
C THR A 262 -14.08 -28.06 -7.75
N ASN A 263 -13.50 -27.60 -6.65
CA ASN A 263 -14.13 -27.71 -5.34
C ASN A 263 -15.34 -26.77 -5.22
N HIS A 264 -16.53 -27.34 -5.00
CA HIS A 264 -17.79 -26.59 -4.89
C HIS A 264 -17.83 -25.68 -3.65
N SER A 265 -17.14 -26.04 -2.55
CA SER A 265 -17.05 -25.17 -1.36
C SER A 265 -16.24 -23.89 -1.65
N ASN A 266 -15.44 -23.89 -2.71
CA ASN A 266 -14.70 -22.71 -3.21
C ASN A 266 -15.53 -21.84 -4.17
N LYS A 267 -16.82 -22.10 -4.35
CA LYS A 267 -17.64 -21.42 -5.35
C LYS A 267 -18.89 -20.80 -4.76
N ILE A 268 -19.15 -19.55 -5.12
CA ILE A 268 -20.36 -18.82 -4.76
C ILE A 268 -20.97 -18.17 -6.01
N ALA A 269 -22.30 -18.11 -6.06
CA ALA A 269 -23.02 -17.47 -7.16
C ALA A 269 -23.30 -16.01 -6.81
N LEU A 270 -22.81 -15.08 -7.60
CA LEU A 270 -22.89 -13.63 -7.40
C LEU A 270 -23.56 -12.96 -8.58
N THR A 271 -24.17 -11.80 -8.36
CA THR A 271 -24.53 -10.88 -9.43
C THR A 271 -23.27 -10.34 -10.11
N GLN A 272 -23.41 -9.81 -11.33
CA GLN A 272 -22.30 -9.20 -12.05
C GLN A 272 -21.65 -8.05 -11.24
N SER A 273 -22.46 -7.23 -10.57
CA SER A 273 -21.98 -6.10 -9.77
C SER A 273 -21.18 -6.56 -8.55
N GLU A 274 -21.65 -7.58 -7.84
CA GLU A 274 -20.93 -8.17 -6.70
C GLU A 274 -19.62 -8.79 -7.16
N HIS A 275 -19.63 -9.61 -8.22
CA HIS A 275 -18.44 -10.25 -8.77
C HIS A 275 -17.38 -9.23 -9.21
N ALA A 276 -17.81 -8.07 -9.75
CA ALA A 276 -16.90 -7.01 -10.18
C ALA A 276 -16.06 -6.46 -9.00
N LYS A 277 -16.65 -6.35 -7.80
CA LYS A 277 -15.93 -5.89 -6.58
C LYS A 277 -14.81 -6.85 -6.20
N TYR A 278 -15.09 -8.16 -6.16
CA TYR A 278 -14.05 -9.18 -5.92
C TYR A 278 -12.97 -9.16 -7.00
N THR A 279 -13.38 -9.01 -8.27
CA THR A 279 -12.44 -8.94 -9.39
C THR A 279 -11.50 -7.74 -9.28
N LYS A 280 -12.01 -6.57 -8.86
CA LYS A 280 -11.19 -5.36 -8.64
C LYS A 280 -10.13 -5.62 -7.57
N PHE A 281 -10.52 -6.14 -6.40
CA PHE A 281 -9.60 -6.49 -5.32
C PHE A 281 -8.50 -7.44 -5.78
N TRP A 282 -8.88 -8.61 -6.35
CA TRP A 282 -7.92 -9.63 -6.74
C TRP A 282 -6.99 -9.20 -7.89
N LYS A 283 -7.41 -8.33 -8.79
CA LYS A 283 -6.53 -7.73 -9.81
C LYS A 283 -5.46 -6.84 -9.18
N ARG A 284 -5.81 -6.06 -8.16
CA ARG A 284 -4.89 -5.20 -7.42
C ARG A 284 -3.84 -6.05 -6.68
N ILE A 285 -4.27 -7.07 -5.92
CA ILE A 285 -3.36 -8.03 -5.26
C ILE A 285 -2.44 -8.72 -6.28
N GLN A 286 -2.97 -9.14 -7.44
CA GLN A 286 -2.16 -9.78 -8.48
C GLN A 286 -1.08 -8.84 -9.03
N ALA A 287 -1.40 -7.57 -9.25
CA ALA A 287 -0.44 -6.57 -9.74
C ALA A 287 0.68 -6.35 -8.72
N GLN A 288 0.35 -6.17 -7.44
CA GLN A 288 1.33 -6.00 -6.36
C GLN A 288 2.22 -7.24 -6.19
N ALA A 289 1.63 -8.44 -6.17
CA ALA A 289 2.38 -9.69 -6.06
C ALA A 289 3.38 -9.86 -7.22
N LYS A 290 2.96 -9.56 -8.45
CA LYS A 290 3.86 -9.62 -9.62
C LYS A 290 5.01 -8.63 -9.55
N ASN A 291 4.79 -7.43 -9.02
CA ASN A 291 5.86 -6.44 -8.85
C ASN A 291 6.89 -6.89 -7.81
N GLN A 292 6.47 -7.60 -6.76
CA GLN A 292 7.36 -8.14 -5.73
C GLN A 292 8.13 -9.42 -6.17
N MET A 293 7.72 -10.06 -7.28
CA MET A 293 8.37 -11.26 -7.84
C MET A 293 9.42 -10.93 -8.91
N LYS A 294 9.53 -9.67 -9.35
CA LYS A 294 10.51 -9.20 -10.35
C LYS A 294 11.84 -8.89 -9.71
#